data_538115bf279040ef5c13f1ee6004e1b1
#
_entry.id   538115bf279040ef5c13f1ee6004e1b1
#
_cell.length_a   1.000
_cell.length_b   1.000
_cell.length_c   1.000
_cell.angle_alpha   90.00
_cell.angle_beta   90.00
_cell.angle_gamma   90.00
#
_symmetry.space_group_name_H-M   'P 1'
#
loop_
_entity.id
_entity.type
_entity.pdbx_description
1 polymer ?
#
loop_
_entity_poly.entity_id
_entity_poly.type
_entity_poly.pdbx_seq_one_letter_code
_entity_poly.pdbx_strand_id
1 'polypeptide(L)'
;MKPILKKLAGLLMLAVSCCAAAHAAPLTILVSIDGMRPDYLERGVTPNLNRLAAGGARAVAMRPSFPSITFPNHYTLVTGLRPDHHGVVDNNMDDAAIPGVRFSLDNPAAVTDRRWWDQAEPVWVTAELHGIRAGTMFWPGSEAAIHGVQPTVAPQFNGKLPAAARTERLLSWLGREDVEPLGFATLYLDDVDHAGHTYGPAAEQTTAAVALVDQAVGQMLDGLAKRKLDANIVIVSDHGMAPVSAERVVRMDRLLPEGSYRKVVQGPYAGMEAMPGREEQLAAALLKPQDHMQCWRKGELPARLAYGRNARVPAFICLAETGWMLTFSDKALGKGGAHGYDNAAPEMGAIFIAAGPAFKPGVVLPAFDNVDVYPLLMRLLKLAPLPSDGDITPLLPALAP
;
A
#
# COMPACT_ATOMS: atom_id res chain seq x y z
N MET A 1 -27.66 -35.09 81.54
CA MET A 1 -26.57 -34.80 80.63
C MET A 1 -27.18 -34.57 79.25
N LYS A 2 -27.18 -33.30 78.76
CA LYS A 2 -27.69 -32.92 77.42
C LYS A 2 -26.51 -32.57 76.52
N PRO A 3 -26.37 -33.02 75.29
CA PRO A 3 -25.36 -32.55 74.38
C PRO A 3 -25.81 -31.29 73.64
N ILE A 4 -24.90 -30.32 73.55
CA ILE A 4 -25.01 -29.02 72.90
C ILE A 4 -24.78 -29.22 71.38
N LEU A 5 -25.81 -28.92 70.57
CA LEU A 5 -25.70 -28.89 69.09
C LEU A 5 -25.11 -27.54 68.64
N LYS A 6 -23.89 -27.54 68.14
CA LYS A 6 -23.28 -26.39 67.47
C LYS A 6 -23.78 -26.26 66.02
N LYS A 7 -24.56 -25.23 65.72
CA LYS A 7 -24.91 -24.83 64.36
C LYS A 7 -23.71 -24.13 63.71
N LEU A 8 -23.09 -24.74 62.72
CA LEU A 8 -22.18 -24.07 61.78
C LEU A 8 -23.05 -23.41 60.70
N ALA A 9 -23.09 -22.08 60.68
CA ALA A 9 -23.62 -21.32 59.56
C ALA A 9 -22.48 -21.15 58.50
N GLY A 10 -22.58 -21.88 57.41
CA GLY A 10 -21.66 -21.70 56.29
C GLY A 10 -22.09 -20.49 55.45
N LEU A 11 -21.23 -19.45 55.45
CA LEU A 11 -21.39 -18.30 54.58
C LEU A 11 -20.85 -18.64 53.16
N LEU A 12 -21.77 -18.85 52.24
CA LEU A 12 -21.45 -19.09 50.82
C LEU A 12 -21.22 -17.72 50.17
N MET A 13 -19.96 -17.28 50.05
CA MET A 13 -19.60 -16.11 49.24
C MET A 13 -19.76 -16.49 47.76
N LEU A 14 -20.82 -15.96 47.11
CA LEU A 14 -20.95 -15.96 45.66
C LEU A 14 -19.95 -14.92 45.13
N ALA A 15 -18.81 -15.39 44.60
CA ALA A 15 -17.92 -14.58 43.78
C ALA A 15 -18.61 -14.32 42.44
N VAL A 16 -19.26 -13.15 42.31
CA VAL A 16 -19.70 -12.65 40.99
C VAL A 16 -18.47 -12.23 40.25
N SER A 17 -17.97 -13.16 39.36
CA SER A 17 -16.93 -12.84 38.39
C SER A 17 -17.57 -11.93 37.35
N CYS A 18 -17.38 -10.60 37.51
CA CYS A 18 -17.63 -9.65 36.45
C CYS A 18 -16.61 -9.93 35.33
N CYS A 19 -16.93 -10.84 34.40
CA CYS A 19 -16.31 -10.83 33.10
C CYS A 19 -16.70 -9.53 32.43
N ALA A 20 -15.85 -8.50 32.57
CA ALA A 20 -15.87 -7.37 31.66
C ALA A 20 -15.69 -7.98 30.27
N ALA A 21 -16.75 -7.98 29.48
CA ALA A 21 -16.66 -8.32 28.07
C ALA A 21 -15.63 -7.35 27.47
N ALA A 22 -14.45 -7.87 27.18
CA ALA A 22 -13.46 -7.10 26.44
C ALA A 22 -14.16 -6.74 25.12
N HIS A 23 -14.56 -5.49 24.95
CA HIS A 23 -15.12 -5.02 23.71
C HIS A 23 -14.07 -5.31 22.63
N ALA A 24 -14.40 -6.20 21.71
CA ALA A 24 -13.58 -6.45 20.54
C ALA A 24 -13.24 -5.09 19.90
N ALA A 25 -12.01 -4.95 19.39
CA ALA A 25 -11.66 -3.74 18.66
C ALA A 25 -12.66 -3.55 17.51
N PRO A 26 -13.11 -2.29 17.23
CA PRO A 26 -13.95 -2.05 16.08
C PRO A 26 -13.29 -2.58 14.80
N LEU A 27 -14.09 -3.05 13.86
CA LEU A 27 -13.61 -3.45 12.53
C LEU A 27 -12.73 -2.33 11.95
N THR A 28 -11.55 -2.70 11.44
CA THR A 28 -10.67 -1.78 10.73
C THR A 28 -10.67 -2.14 9.25
N ILE A 29 -11.03 -1.18 8.39
CA ILE A 29 -11.03 -1.34 6.93
C ILE A 29 -9.97 -0.42 6.34
N LEU A 30 -8.99 -1.01 5.65
CA LEU A 30 -7.98 -0.29 4.87
C LEU A 30 -8.41 -0.30 3.39
N VAL A 31 -8.69 0.86 2.83
CA VAL A 31 -9.05 1.02 1.42
C VAL A 31 -7.89 1.66 0.68
N SER A 32 -7.41 1.04 -0.39
CA SER A 32 -6.48 1.67 -1.32
C SER A 32 -7.19 2.05 -2.60
N ILE A 33 -7.04 3.31 -2.99
CA ILE A 33 -7.42 3.83 -4.31
C ILE A 33 -6.12 4.13 -5.04
N ASP A 34 -5.69 3.20 -5.90
CA ASP A 34 -4.42 3.26 -6.61
C ASP A 34 -4.30 4.54 -7.47
N GLY A 35 -3.16 5.22 -7.38
CA GLY A 35 -2.88 6.42 -8.15
C GLY A 35 -3.69 7.67 -7.77
N MET A 36 -4.38 7.65 -6.61
CA MET A 36 -5.25 8.73 -6.16
C MET A 36 -4.46 9.87 -5.51
N ARG A 37 -4.35 11.01 -6.22
CA ARG A 37 -3.68 12.21 -5.75
C ARG A 37 -4.55 13.03 -4.79
N PRO A 38 -3.96 13.81 -3.87
CA PRO A 38 -4.71 14.67 -2.96
C PRO A 38 -5.58 15.70 -3.66
N ASP A 39 -5.09 16.31 -4.75
CA ASP A 39 -5.81 17.33 -5.53
C ASP A 39 -7.05 16.80 -6.27
N TYR A 40 -7.19 15.48 -6.41
CA TYR A 40 -8.40 14.89 -6.99
C TYR A 40 -9.63 15.06 -6.10
N LEU A 41 -9.47 15.26 -4.80
CA LEU A 41 -10.55 15.57 -3.86
C LEU A 41 -11.22 16.93 -4.15
N GLU A 42 -10.52 17.83 -4.87
CA GLU A 42 -11.00 19.18 -5.19
C GLU A 42 -11.73 19.26 -6.53
N ARG A 43 -11.86 18.15 -7.26
CA ARG A 43 -12.51 18.09 -8.59
C ARG A 43 -14.03 18.18 -8.54
N GLY A 44 -14.65 18.19 -7.36
CA GLY A 44 -16.10 18.28 -7.20
C GLY A 44 -16.86 16.97 -7.46
N VAL A 45 -16.16 15.85 -7.63
CA VAL A 45 -16.74 14.53 -7.95
C VAL A 45 -16.56 13.50 -6.83
N THR A 46 -16.10 13.91 -5.65
CA THR A 46 -15.77 13.05 -4.51
C THR A 46 -16.59 13.37 -3.25
N PRO A 47 -17.95 13.42 -3.31
CA PRO A 47 -18.76 13.79 -2.15
C PRO A 47 -18.62 12.83 -0.96
N ASN A 48 -18.42 11.52 -1.20
CA ASN A 48 -18.31 10.53 -0.14
C ASN A 48 -16.93 10.58 0.55
N LEU A 49 -15.84 10.70 -0.21
CA LEU A 49 -14.50 10.90 0.32
C LEU A 49 -14.40 12.22 1.09
N ASN A 50 -14.96 13.30 0.57
CA ASN A 50 -14.97 14.60 1.24
C ASN A 50 -15.79 14.58 2.53
N ARG A 51 -16.93 13.85 2.56
CA ARG A 51 -17.73 13.63 3.77
C ARG A 51 -16.92 12.85 4.83
N LEU A 52 -16.21 11.79 4.43
CA LEU A 52 -15.31 11.03 5.31
C LEU A 52 -14.20 11.93 5.88
N ALA A 53 -13.54 12.70 5.04
CA ALA A 53 -12.49 13.63 5.46
C ALA A 53 -13.00 14.69 6.45
N ALA A 54 -14.21 15.21 6.25
CA ALA A 54 -14.84 16.17 7.16
C ALA A 54 -15.26 15.52 8.49
N GLY A 55 -15.74 14.28 8.47
CA GLY A 55 -16.13 13.51 9.64
C GLY A 55 -14.97 12.85 10.39
N GLY A 56 -13.76 12.96 9.89
CA GLY A 56 -12.55 12.34 10.44
C GLY A 56 -11.32 13.22 10.22
N ALA A 57 -10.25 12.62 9.76
CA ALA A 57 -8.98 13.29 9.47
C ALA A 57 -8.56 13.07 8.02
N ARG A 58 -7.86 14.03 7.43
CA ARG A 58 -7.14 13.88 6.17
C ARG A 58 -5.73 14.46 6.29
N ALA A 59 -4.82 14.02 5.45
CA ALA A 59 -3.52 14.68 5.31
C ALA A 59 -3.51 15.63 4.09
N VAL A 60 -2.60 16.61 4.13
CA VAL A 60 -2.30 17.44 2.95
C VAL A 60 -1.79 16.56 1.81
N ALA A 61 -0.90 15.62 2.15
CA ALA A 61 -0.43 14.54 1.27
C ALA A 61 0.20 13.43 2.12
N MET A 62 0.17 12.21 1.64
CA MET A 62 1.01 11.12 2.12
C MET A 62 2.12 10.89 1.09
N ARG A 63 3.37 10.89 1.56
CA ARG A 63 4.53 10.66 0.70
C ARG A 63 4.76 9.18 0.53
N PRO A 64 4.80 8.65 -0.71
CA PRO A 64 5.14 7.26 -0.96
C PRO A 64 6.61 6.98 -0.64
N SER A 65 6.97 5.72 -0.46
CA SER A 65 8.35 5.27 -0.47
C SER A 65 8.88 5.23 -1.91
N PHE A 66 10.19 5.42 -2.08
CA PHE A 66 10.83 5.23 -3.39
C PHE A 66 11.14 3.74 -3.64
N PRO A 67 10.92 3.24 -4.86
CA PRO A 67 10.26 3.88 -5.99
C PRO A 67 8.74 4.04 -5.78
N SER A 68 8.16 5.13 -6.29
CA SER A 68 6.74 5.46 -6.12
C SER A 68 5.88 4.61 -7.06
N ILE A 69 5.86 3.29 -6.83
CA ILE A 69 5.15 2.29 -7.66
C ILE A 69 4.33 1.34 -6.80
N THR A 70 3.40 0.65 -7.42
CA THR A 70 2.28 -0.06 -6.80
C THR A 70 2.68 -1.09 -5.73
N PHE A 71 3.38 -2.17 -6.11
CA PHE A 71 3.62 -3.28 -5.20
C PHE A 71 4.50 -2.90 -4.00
N PRO A 72 5.65 -2.20 -4.21
CA PRO A 72 6.45 -1.72 -3.10
C PRO A 72 5.66 -0.88 -2.11
N ASN A 73 4.84 0.07 -2.58
CA ASN A 73 4.12 0.99 -1.70
C ASN A 73 2.94 0.33 -1.00
N HIS A 74 2.21 -0.58 -1.66
CA HIS A 74 1.18 -1.36 -0.98
C HIS A 74 1.77 -2.24 0.12
N TYR A 75 2.96 -2.82 -0.10
CA TYR A 75 3.60 -3.63 0.93
C TYR A 75 4.18 -2.77 2.07
N THR A 76 4.69 -1.58 1.75
CA THR A 76 5.08 -0.57 2.75
C THR A 76 3.91 -0.19 3.67
N LEU A 77 2.72 0.10 3.11
CA LEU A 77 1.53 0.50 3.88
C LEU A 77 1.13 -0.53 4.95
N VAL A 78 1.38 -1.81 4.73
CA VAL A 78 0.94 -2.90 5.61
C VAL A 78 2.07 -3.53 6.43
N THR A 79 3.32 -3.14 6.20
CA THR A 79 4.49 -3.61 6.96
C THR A 79 5.20 -2.49 7.73
N GLY A 80 4.97 -1.23 7.33
CA GLY A 80 5.70 -0.07 7.85
C GLY A 80 7.17 -0.03 7.49
N LEU A 81 7.60 -0.90 6.59
CA LEU A 81 8.98 -1.00 6.12
C LEU A 81 9.10 -0.37 4.73
N ARG A 82 10.27 0.19 4.41
CA ARG A 82 10.61 0.66 3.07
C ARG A 82 11.02 -0.49 2.16
N PRO A 83 11.00 -0.33 0.83
CA PRO A 83 11.32 -1.39 -0.13
C PRO A 83 12.66 -2.10 0.12
N ASP A 84 13.68 -1.38 0.56
CA ASP A 84 14.97 -1.97 0.94
C ASP A 84 14.88 -2.94 2.13
N HIS A 85 13.91 -2.76 3.02
CA HIS A 85 13.76 -3.57 4.22
C HIS A 85 12.73 -4.69 4.05
N HIS A 86 11.65 -4.46 3.29
CA HIS A 86 10.64 -5.51 3.07
C HIS A 86 10.88 -6.35 1.81
N GLY A 87 11.85 -5.99 0.96
CA GLY A 87 12.31 -6.79 -0.17
C GLY A 87 11.44 -6.79 -1.41
N VAL A 88 10.28 -6.14 -1.42
CA VAL A 88 9.48 -5.89 -2.64
C VAL A 88 9.96 -4.57 -3.22
N VAL A 89 11.03 -4.64 -4.00
CA VAL A 89 11.75 -3.46 -4.47
C VAL A 89 11.19 -2.86 -5.75
N ASP A 90 10.40 -3.63 -6.48
CA ASP A 90 9.83 -3.25 -7.78
C ASP A 90 8.60 -4.10 -8.11
N ASN A 91 7.80 -3.66 -9.11
CA ASN A 91 6.76 -4.47 -9.74
C ASN A 91 7.34 -5.60 -10.61
N ASN A 92 8.62 -5.49 -10.97
CA ASN A 92 9.39 -6.49 -11.73
C ASN A 92 10.78 -6.62 -11.11
N MET A 93 11.10 -7.75 -10.52
CA MET A 93 12.39 -7.95 -9.85
C MET A 93 12.94 -9.35 -10.02
N ASP A 94 14.25 -9.47 -9.91
CA ASP A 94 14.98 -10.73 -9.91
C ASP A 94 15.55 -10.96 -8.50
N ASP A 95 15.69 -12.23 -8.09
CA ASP A 95 16.34 -12.61 -6.85
C ASP A 95 17.23 -13.84 -7.09
N ALA A 96 18.52 -13.71 -6.81
CA ALA A 96 19.48 -14.82 -6.96
C ALA A 96 19.12 -16.03 -6.05
N ALA A 97 18.42 -15.79 -4.93
CA ALA A 97 17.93 -16.86 -4.04
C ALA A 97 16.67 -17.56 -4.59
N ILE A 98 16.05 -17.02 -5.64
CA ILE A 98 14.85 -17.59 -6.31
C ILE A 98 15.18 -17.80 -7.80
N PRO A 99 16.13 -18.69 -8.13
CA PRO A 99 16.61 -18.83 -9.50
C PRO A 99 15.53 -19.36 -10.44
N GLY A 100 15.54 -18.87 -11.68
CA GLY A 100 14.62 -19.32 -12.74
C GLY A 100 13.20 -18.74 -12.64
N VAL A 101 12.90 -17.94 -11.64
CA VAL A 101 11.62 -17.24 -11.51
C VAL A 101 11.88 -15.74 -11.48
N ARG A 102 11.23 -15.00 -12.37
CA ARG A 102 11.19 -13.54 -12.32
C ARG A 102 9.88 -13.11 -11.69
N PHE A 103 9.94 -12.24 -10.71
CA PHE A 103 8.74 -11.57 -10.20
C PHE A 103 8.23 -10.56 -11.24
N SER A 104 6.96 -10.60 -11.50
CA SER A 104 6.22 -9.60 -12.26
C SER A 104 4.79 -9.57 -11.73
N LEU A 105 4.20 -8.38 -11.63
CA LEU A 105 2.79 -8.23 -11.23
C LEU A 105 1.82 -9.02 -12.15
N ASP A 106 2.22 -9.26 -13.41
CA ASP A 106 1.44 -10.04 -14.39
C ASP A 106 1.69 -11.56 -14.30
N ASN A 107 2.54 -12.02 -13.37
CA ASN A 107 2.84 -13.44 -13.18
C ASN A 107 2.19 -13.98 -11.89
N PRO A 108 0.98 -14.57 -11.96
CA PRO A 108 0.28 -15.07 -10.77
C PRO A 108 1.09 -16.08 -9.96
N ALA A 109 1.89 -16.93 -10.63
CA ALA A 109 2.73 -17.92 -9.95
C ALA A 109 3.83 -17.28 -9.11
N ALA A 110 4.39 -16.14 -9.54
CA ALA A 110 5.36 -15.39 -8.77
C ALA A 110 4.67 -14.59 -7.64
N VAL A 111 3.54 -13.95 -7.93
CA VAL A 111 2.80 -13.14 -6.94
C VAL A 111 2.31 -13.98 -5.75
N THR A 112 1.95 -15.25 -5.97
CA THR A 112 1.52 -16.18 -4.90
C THR A 112 2.66 -16.91 -4.21
N ASP A 113 3.89 -16.79 -4.70
CA ASP A 113 5.07 -17.41 -4.09
C ASP A 113 5.57 -16.58 -2.90
N ARG A 114 5.37 -17.10 -1.69
CA ARG A 114 5.73 -16.44 -0.43
C ARG A 114 7.20 -15.99 -0.37
N ARG A 115 8.12 -16.64 -1.07
CA ARG A 115 9.55 -16.28 -1.03
C ARG A 115 9.83 -14.84 -1.46
N TRP A 116 8.94 -14.23 -2.25
CA TRP A 116 9.03 -12.84 -2.65
C TRP A 116 8.62 -11.87 -1.54
N TRP A 117 7.80 -12.32 -0.58
CA TRP A 117 7.17 -11.51 0.46
C TRP A 117 7.76 -11.73 1.86
N ASP A 118 8.39 -12.90 2.12
CA ASP A 118 8.83 -13.35 3.46
C ASP A 118 9.96 -12.50 4.11
N GLN A 119 10.42 -11.40 3.48
CA GLN A 119 11.34 -10.47 4.12
C GLN A 119 10.64 -9.52 5.12
N ALA A 120 9.30 -9.51 5.16
CA ALA A 120 8.52 -8.73 6.11
C ALA A 120 7.22 -9.45 6.49
N GLU A 121 6.61 -9.01 7.59
CA GLU A 121 5.32 -9.52 8.04
C GLU A 121 4.24 -8.42 7.91
N PRO A 122 3.23 -8.60 7.05
CA PRO A 122 2.16 -7.62 6.90
C PRO A 122 1.11 -7.73 8.02
N VAL A 123 0.38 -6.63 8.24
CA VAL A 123 -0.61 -6.48 9.30
C VAL A 123 -1.61 -7.63 9.41
N TRP A 124 -2.06 -8.22 8.29
CA TRP A 124 -3.00 -9.34 8.34
C TRP A 124 -2.39 -10.62 8.90
N VAL A 125 -1.08 -10.86 8.70
CA VAL A 125 -0.40 -12.02 9.29
C VAL A 125 -0.35 -11.87 10.80
N THR A 126 0.11 -10.72 11.30
CA THR A 126 0.11 -10.44 12.73
C THR A 126 -1.31 -10.51 13.32
N ALA A 127 -2.32 -9.99 12.62
CA ALA A 127 -3.72 -10.06 13.05
C ALA A 127 -4.19 -11.51 13.22
N GLU A 128 -4.01 -12.36 12.20
CA GLU A 128 -4.39 -13.78 12.24
C GLU A 128 -3.67 -14.54 13.35
N LEU A 129 -2.36 -14.31 13.54
CA LEU A 129 -1.58 -14.91 14.63
C LEU A 129 -2.08 -14.52 16.02
N HIS A 130 -2.77 -13.38 16.15
CA HIS A 130 -3.38 -12.92 17.40
C HIS A 130 -4.89 -13.17 17.48
N GLY A 131 -5.45 -14.03 16.61
CA GLY A 131 -6.86 -14.39 16.61
C GLY A 131 -7.80 -13.33 16.04
N ILE A 132 -7.27 -12.30 15.36
CA ILE A 132 -8.05 -11.31 14.63
C ILE A 132 -8.16 -11.75 13.18
N ARG A 133 -9.36 -12.19 12.77
CA ARG A 133 -9.58 -12.67 11.40
C ARG A 133 -9.50 -11.54 10.40
N ALA A 134 -8.77 -11.77 9.30
CA ALA A 134 -8.55 -10.80 8.24
C ALA A 134 -9.23 -11.22 6.93
N GLY A 135 -9.76 -10.23 6.20
CA GLY A 135 -10.30 -10.43 4.85
C GLY A 135 -9.71 -9.42 3.87
N THR A 136 -9.08 -9.89 2.79
CA THR A 136 -8.44 -9.00 1.82
C THR A 136 -9.22 -9.02 0.50
N MET A 137 -10.02 -7.96 0.25
CA MET A 137 -10.66 -7.77 -1.05
C MET A 137 -9.68 -7.09 -1.98
N PHE A 138 -8.77 -7.88 -2.37
CA PHE A 138 -7.47 -7.74 -2.98
C PHE A 138 -6.49 -6.91 -2.13
N TRP A 139 -5.24 -7.21 -2.27
CA TRP A 139 -4.08 -6.43 -1.82
C TRP A 139 -2.80 -7.13 -2.29
N PRO A 140 -1.80 -6.42 -2.84
CA PRO A 140 -0.51 -7.02 -3.21
C PRO A 140 0.11 -7.83 -2.06
N GLY A 141 0.40 -9.10 -2.32
CA GLY A 141 0.96 -10.04 -1.34
C GLY A 141 -0.05 -10.85 -0.53
N SER A 142 -1.34 -10.48 -0.49
CA SER A 142 -2.32 -11.18 0.35
C SER A 142 -2.72 -12.57 -0.17
N GLU A 143 -2.38 -12.91 -1.40
CA GLU A 143 -2.61 -14.24 -1.97
C GLU A 143 -1.52 -15.25 -1.58
N ALA A 144 -0.36 -14.77 -1.11
CA ALA A 144 0.73 -15.60 -0.65
C ALA A 144 0.58 -15.97 0.83
N ALA A 145 0.94 -17.21 1.19
CA ALA A 145 0.99 -17.63 2.59
C ALA A 145 2.27 -17.10 3.27
N ILE A 146 2.33 -15.78 3.50
CA ILE A 146 3.49 -15.11 4.07
C ILE A 146 3.75 -15.63 5.48
N HIS A 147 4.98 -16.03 5.77
CA HIS A 147 5.35 -16.74 7.00
C HIS A 147 4.47 -17.97 7.30
N GLY A 148 3.85 -18.55 6.26
CA GLY A 148 2.94 -19.70 6.38
C GLY A 148 1.51 -19.33 6.77
N VAL A 149 1.14 -18.05 6.84
CA VAL A 149 -0.18 -17.56 7.24
C VAL A 149 -0.85 -16.86 6.07
N GLN A 150 -2.13 -17.15 5.86
CA GLN A 150 -3.00 -16.45 4.90
C GLN A 150 -4.12 -15.72 5.64
N PRO A 151 -4.66 -14.62 5.09
CA PRO A 151 -5.90 -14.07 5.58
C PRO A 151 -7.03 -15.11 5.55
N THR A 152 -7.94 -15.06 6.49
CA THR A 152 -9.13 -15.93 6.54
C THR A 152 -9.91 -15.91 5.23
N VAL A 153 -9.97 -14.75 4.56
CA VAL A 153 -10.58 -14.60 3.24
C VAL A 153 -9.63 -13.82 2.34
N ALA A 154 -9.09 -14.48 1.30
CA ALA A 154 -8.18 -13.87 0.32
C ALA A 154 -8.46 -14.41 -1.08
N PRO A 155 -9.45 -13.89 -1.81
CA PRO A 155 -9.69 -14.29 -3.19
C PRO A 155 -8.53 -13.87 -4.09
N GLN A 156 -8.29 -14.66 -5.13
CA GLN A 156 -7.33 -14.31 -6.17
C GLN A 156 -7.73 -13.01 -6.87
N PHE A 157 -6.73 -12.20 -7.19
CA PHE A 157 -6.92 -10.93 -7.88
C PHE A 157 -7.62 -11.12 -9.23
N ASN A 158 -8.63 -10.28 -9.45
CA ASN A 158 -9.34 -10.21 -10.71
C ASN A 158 -9.56 -8.74 -11.09
N GLY A 159 -8.68 -8.20 -11.91
CA GLY A 159 -8.76 -6.81 -12.39
C GLY A 159 -10.01 -6.49 -13.22
N LYS A 160 -10.74 -7.53 -13.71
CA LYS A 160 -12.01 -7.34 -14.42
C LYS A 160 -13.21 -7.14 -13.50
N LEU A 161 -13.04 -7.36 -12.19
CA LEU A 161 -14.13 -7.16 -11.22
C LEU A 161 -14.27 -5.66 -10.94
N PRO A 162 -15.44 -5.03 -11.29
CA PRO A 162 -15.64 -3.61 -11.10
C PRO A 162 -15.58 -3.18 -9.63
N ALA A 163 -15.20 -1.93 -9.33
CA ALA A 163 -15.12 -1.36 -8.00
C ALA A 163 -16.37 -1.63 -7.13
N ALA A 164 -17.58 -1.41 -7.68
CA ALA A 164 -18.83 -1.70 -6.99
C ALA A 164 -19.00 -3.16 -6.60
N ALA A 165 -18.58 -4.10 -7.47
CA ALA A 165 -18.68 -5.53 -7.18
C ALA A 165 -17.63 -5.98 -6.14
N ARG A 166 -16.43 -5.37 -6.14
CA ARG A 166 -15.43 -5.59 -5.08
C ARG A 166 -15.99 -5.13 -3.73
N THR A 167 -16.60 -3.96 -3.69
CA THR A 167 -17.25 -3.41 -2.49
C THR A 167 -18.38 -4.29 -1.99
N GLU A 168 -19.27 -4.75 -2.87
CA GLU A 168 -20.35 -5.67 -2.52
C GLU A 168 -19.82 -6.99 -1.94
N ARG A 169 -18.77 -7.53 -2.56
CA ARG A 169 -18.13 -8.76 -2.09
C ARG A 169 -17.51 -8.58 -0.70
N LEU A 170 -16.80 -7.48 -0.46
CA LEU A 170 -16.32 -7.13 0.88
C LEU A 170 -17.47 -7.09 1.89
N LEU A 171 -18.54 -6.35 1.57
CA LEU A 171 -19.72 -6.22 2.44
C LEU A 171 -20.41 -7.57 2.71
N SER A 172 -20.33 -8.54 1.80
CA SER A 172 -20.90 -9.88 1.99
C SER A 172 -20.16 -10.69 3.06
N TRP A 173 -18.95 -10.33 3.42
CA TRP A 173 -18.18 -10.99 4.48
C TRP A 173 -18.44 -10.38 5.86
N LEU A 174 -18.98 -9.16 5.89
CA LEU A 174 -19.14 -8.38 7.11
C LEU A 174 -20.54 -8.54 7.72
N GLY A 175 -20.61 -8.57 9.05
CA GLY A 175 -21.88 -8.63 9.79
C GLY A 175 -22.64 -9.95 9.66
N ARG A 176 -21.96 -11.03 9.38
CA ARG A 176 -22.55 -12.38 9.35
C ARG A 176 -22.64 -12.95 10.77
N GLU A 177 -23.82 -13.48 11.13
CA GLU A 177 -24.04 -14.09 12.45
C GLU A 177 -23.58 -15.55 12.52
N ASP A 178 -23.40 -16.20 11.36
CA ASP A 178 -23.05 -17.61 11.24
C ASP A 178 -21.53 -17.89 11.26
N VAL A 179 -20.71 -16.85 11.27
CA VAL A 179 -19.25 -16.95 11.31
C VAL A 179 -18.67 -15.91 12.25
N GLU A 180 -17.51 -16.22 12.81
CA GLU A 180 -16.77 -15.25 13.61
C GLU A 180 -16.40 -14.01 12.77
N PRO A 181 -16.62 -12.79 13.28
CA PRO A 181 -16.46 -11.56 12.52
C PRO A 181 -15.00 -11.31 12.12
N LEU A 182 -14.81 -10.61 10.99
CA LEU A 182 -13.51 -10.04 10.62
C LEU A 182 -13.22 -8.84 11.53
N GLY A 183 -11.98 -8.74 12.02
CA GLY A 183 -11.49 -7.56 12.72
C GLY A 183 -10.67 -6.63 11.83
N PHE A 184 -10.12 -7.18 10.73
CA PHE A 184 -9.40 -6.41 9.72
C PHE A 184 -9.89 -6.76 8.31
N ALA A 185 -10.01 -5.74 7.45
CA ALA A 185 -10.33 -5.97 6.05
C ALA A 185 -9.61 -4.98 5.14
N THR A 186 -9.34 -5.39 3.88
CA THR A 186 -8.83 -4.49 2.84
C THR A 186 -9.80 -4.39 1.67
N LEU A 187 -9.75 -3.26 0.95
CA LEU A 187 -10.41 -3.04 -0.34
C LEU A 187 -9.44 -2.32 -1.27
N TYR A 188 -9.12 -2.92 -2.41
CA TYR A 188 -8.25 -2.34 -3.42
C TYR A 188 -9.01 -1.98 -4.69
N LEU A 189 -8.85 -0.73 -5.14
CA LEU A 189 -9.51 -0.13 -6.29
C LEU A 189 -8.45 0.47 -7.22
N ASP A 190 -8.31 -0.04 -8.44
CA ASP A 190 -7.27 0.30 -9.43
C ASP A 190 -7.76 1.19 -10.58
N ASP A 191 -9.03 1.59 -10.57
CA ASP A 191 -9.66 2.33 -11.68
C ASP A 191 -9.00 3.68 -11.97
N VAL A 192 -8.55 4.41 -10.92
CA VAL A 192 -7.95 5.74 -11.07
C VAL A 192 -6.57 5.66 -11.67
N ASP A 193 -5.74 4.72 -11.21
CA ASP A 193 -4.41 4.47 -11.77
C ASP A 193 -4.50 4.08 -13.25
N HIS A 194 -5.37 3.11 -13.57
CA HIS A 194 -5.59 2.66 -14.95
C HIS A 194 -6.01 3.81 -15.88
N ALA A 195 -6.93 4.67 -15.45
CA ALA A 195 -7.36 5.84 -16.19
C ALA A 195 -6.21 6.87 -16.31
N GLY A 196 -5.45 7.10 -15.22
CA GLY A 196 -4.30 7.97 -15.16
C GLY A 196 -3.22 7.57 -16.17
N HIS A 197 -2.88 6.29 -16.24
CA HIS A 197 -1.94 5.75 -17.23
C HIS A 197 -2.43 5.94 -18.67
N THR A 198 -3.71 5.68 -18.91
CA THR A 198 -4.26 5.68 -20.27
C THR A 198 -4.47 7.08 -20.81
N TYR A 199 -5.03 7.99 -20.00
CA TYR A 199 -5.52 9.29 -20.45
C TYR A 199 -4.74 10.47 -19.86
N GLY A 200 -3.98 10.26 -18.81
CA GLY A 200 -3.26 11.28 -18.06
C GLY A 200 -4.04 11.80 -16.85
N PRO A 201 -3.30 12.36 -15.85
CA PRO A 201 -3.89 12.76 -14.58
C PRO A 201 -4.94 13.86 -14.67
N ALA A 202 -4.89 14.73 -15.69
CA ALA A 202 -5.82 15.85 -15.87
C ALA A 202 -7.03 15.53 -16.76
N ALA A 203 -7.13 14.31 -17.31
CA ALA A 203 -8.17 13.95 -18.26
C ALA A 203 -9.55 13.81 -17.61
N GLU A 204 -10.59 14.07 -18.40
CA GLU A 204 -11.98 13.87 -17.97
C GLU A 204 -12.26 12.39 -17.63
N GLN A 205 -11.67 11.46 -18.36
CA GLN A 205 -11.77 10.01 -18.10
C GLN A 205 -11.17 9.63 -16.73
N THR A 206 -10.06 10.24 -16.34
CA THR A 206 -9.48 10.07 -15.01
C THR A 206 -10.38 10.67 -13.93
N THR A 207 -10.98 11.83 -14.20
CA THR A 207 -11.98 12.43 -13.29
C THR A 207 -13.23 11.55 -13.16
N ALA A 208 -13.68 10.91 -14.25
CA ALA A 208 -14.78 9.95 -14.22
C ALA A 208 -14.44 8.69 -13.40
N ALA A 209 -13.20 8.18 -13.49
CA ALA A 209 -12.74 7.08 -12.67
C ALA A 209 -12.69 7.46 -11.17
N VAL A 210 -12.27 8.68 -10.84
CA VAL A 210 -12.35 9.22 -9.46
C VAL A 210 -13.81 9.25 -8.95
N ALA A 211 -14.76 9.68 -9.76
CA ALA A 211 -16.18 9.66 -9.39
C ALA A 211 -16.70 8.22 -9.16
N LEU A 212 -16.25 7.26 -9.97
CA LEU A 212 -16.64 5.86 -9.86
C LEU A 212 -16.15 5.23 -8.55
N VAL A 213 -14.89 5.46 -8.17
CA VAL A 213 -14.38 4.94 -6.91
C VAL A 213 -14.99 5.63 -5.70
N ASP A 214 -15.32 6.93 -5.80
CA ASP A 214 -16.05 7.63 -4.74
C ASP A 214 -17.46 7.02 -4.52
N GLN A 215 -18.15 6.61 -5.58
CA GLN A 215 -19.42 5.90 -5.49
C GLN A 215 -19.26 4.53 -4.81
N ALA A 216 -18.19 3.79 -5.11
CA ALA A 216 -17.89 2.52 -4.45
C ALA A 216 -17.61 2.70 -2.94
N VAL A 217 -16.90 3.77 -2.56
CA VAL A 217 -16.73 4.15 -1.15
C VAL A 217 -18.09 4.50 -0.53
N GLY A 218 -18.93 5.27 -1.19
CA GLY A 218 -20.29 5.56 -0.74
C GLY A 218 -21.12 4.29 -0.50
N GLN A 219 -21.08 3.34 -1.44
CA GLN A 219 -21.72 2.01 -1.29
C GLN A 219 -21.18 1.25 -0.06
N MET A 220 -19.89 1.30 0.20
CA MET A 220 -19.29 0.69 1.40
C MET A 220 -19.85 1.32 2.68
N LEU A 221 -19.88 2.64 2.76
CA LEU A 221 -20.38 3.37 3.92
C LEU A 221 -21.87 3.05 4.20
N ASP A 222 -22.69 3.08 3.17
CA ASP A 222 -24.11 2.74 3.26
C ASP A 222 -24.32 1.28 3.67
N GLY A 223 -23.46 0.38 3.16
CA GLY A 223 -23.49 -1.03 3.48
C GLY A 223 -23.12 -1.31 4.95
N LEU A 224 -22.16 -0.60 5.51
CA LEU A 224 -21.79 -0.65 6.92
C LEU A 224 -22.92 -0.11 7.80
N ALA A 225 -23.48 1.05 7.45
CA ALA A 225 -24.59 1.65 8.18
C ALA A 225 -25.84 0.75 8.23
N LYS A 226 -26.23 0.14 7.10
CA LYS A 226 -27.33 -0.84 7.03
C LYS A 226 -27.13 -2.04 7.93
N ARG A 227 -25.88 -2.46 8.12
CA ARG A 227 -25.49 -3.59 9.00
C ARG A 227 -25.26 -3.17 10.44
N LYS A 228 -25.34 -1.87 10.74
CA LYS A 228 -25.03 -1.29 12.06
C LYS A 228 -23.61 -1.67 12.55
N LEU A 229 -22.65 -1.67 11.62
CA LEU A 229 -21.26 -1.97 11.90
C LEU A 229 -20.47 -0.68 12.07
N ASP A 230 -19.95 -0.47 13.27
CA ASP A 230 -18.95 0.56 13.52
C ASP A 230 -17.60 0.10 13.01
N ALA A 231 -16.95 0.91 12.17
CA ALA A 231 -15.65 0.62 11.61
C ALA A 231 -14.73 1.84 11.65
N ASN A 232 -13.45 1.58 11.89
CA ASN A 232 -12.38 2.53 11.56
C ASN A 232 -12.05 2.34 10.08
N ILE A 233 -12.13 3.38 9.29
CA ILE A 233 -11.89 3.37 7.85
C ILE A 233 -10.65 4.21 7.59
N VAL A 234 -9.63 3.60 6.98
CA VAL A 234 -8.40 4.26 6.54
C VAL A 234 -8.34 4.16 5.03
N ILE A 235 -8.43 5.30 4.33
CA ILE A 235 -8.32 5.37 2.87
C ILE A 235 -6.97 5.95 2.51
N VAL A 236 -6.24 5.25 1.67
CA VAL A 236 -4.91 5.60 1.20
C VAL A 236 -4.82 5.50 -0.32
N SER A 237 -3.75 6.01 -0.87
CA SER A 237 -3.20 5.60 -2.17
C SER A 237 -1.76 5.17 -1.95
N ASP A 238 -1.23 4.43 -2.85
CA ASP A 238 0.16 3.98 -2.87
C ASP A 238 1.11 5.01 -3.48
N HIS A 239 0.62 5.80 -4.43
CA HIS A 239 1.31 6.90 -5.11
C HIS A 239 0.31 7.83 -5.80
N GLY A 240 0.85 8.88 -6.45
CA GLY A 240 0.12 9.74 -7.35
C GLY A 240 0.38 9.40 -8.82
N MET A 241 0.28 10.42 -9.72
CA MET A 241 0.41 10.25 -11.17
C MET A 241 0.93 11.57 -11.80
N ALA A 242 1.95 11.48 -12.65
CA ALA A 242 2.47 12.61 -13.42
C ALA A 242 2.13 12.50 -14.91
N PRO A 243 1.87 13.61 -15.62
CA PRO A 243 1.63 13.57 -17.05
C PRO A 243 2.93 13.26 -17.80
N VAL A 244 2.85 12.40 -18.83
CA VAL A 244 3.97 12.08 -19.73
C VAL A 244 3.65 12.48 -21.17
N SER A 245 4.70 12.64 -21.99
CA SER A 245 4.54 12.88 -23.42
C SER A 245 5.59 12.11 -24.24
N ALA A 246 5.28 11.86 -25.50
CA ALA A 246 6.18 11.14 -26.41
C ALA A 246 7.49 11.92 -26.70
N GLU A 247 7.52 13.22 -26.42
CA GLU A 247 8.70 14.08 -26.62
C GLU A 247 9.66 14.05 -25.43
N ARG A 248 9.17 13.67 -24.24
CA ARG A 248 9.95 13.61 -23.01
C ARG A 248 10.45 12.18 -22.75
N VAL A 249 11.34 11.72 -23.62
CA VAL A 249 11.87 10.36 -23.60
C VAL A 249 13.40 10.36 -23.73
N VAL A 250 14.06 9.71 -22.78
CA VAL A 250 15.49 9.41 -22.87
C VAL A 250 15.66 7.98 -23.43
N ARG A 251 16.34 7.87 -24.54
CA ARG A 251 16.63 6.61 -25.25
C ARG A 251 17.90 5.99 -24.69
N MET A 252 17.73 5.12 -23.67
CA MET A 252 18.83 4.43 -23.00
C MET A 252 19.64 3.54 -23.95
N ASP A 253 18.99 2.89 -24.89
CA ASP A 253 19.63 2.04 -25.89
C ASP A 253 20.54 2.81 -26.87
N ARG A 254 20.35 4.13 -27.01
CA ARG A 254 21.24 5.01 -27.80
C ARG A 254 22.38 5.59 -26.97
N LEU A 255 22.24 5.63 -25.66
CA LEU A 255 23.24 6.15 -24.74
C LEU A 255 24.22 5.08 -24.27
N LEU A 256 23.76 3.82 -24.18
CA LEU A 256 24.51 2.74 -23.59
C LEU A 256 25.21 1.90 -24.64
N PRO A 257 26.44 1.42 -24.37
CA PRO A 257 27.13 0.51 -25.28
C PRO A 257 26.34 -0.81 -25.46
N GLU A 258 26.19 -1.24 -26.70
CA GLU A 258 25.51 -2.48 -27.02
C GLU A 258 26.18 -3.67 -26.31
N GLY A 259 25.37 -4.59 -25.78
CA GLY A 259 25.85 -5.77 -25.06
C GLY A 259 26.53 -5.49 -23.72
N SER A 260 26.46 -4.25 -23.18
CA SER A 260 27.04 -3.90 -21.88
C SER A 260 26.08 -4.10 -20.69
N TYR A 261 24.78 -4.24 -20.92
CA TYR A 261 23.77 -4.27 -19.88
C TYR A 261 22.66 -5.30 -20.15
N ARG A 262 22.00 -5.72 -19.08
CA ARG A 262 20.71 -6.40 -19.07
C ARG A 262 19.69 -5.46 -18.38
N LYS A 263 18.66 -5.04 -19.10
CA LYS A 263 17.57 -4.25 -18.57
C LYS A 263 16.76 -5.08 -17.56
N VAL A 264 16.49 -4.51 -16.39
CA VAL A 264 15.58 -5.06 -15.37
C VAL A 264 14.26 -4.32 -15.42
N VAL A 265 14.27 -2.99 -15.30
CA VAL A 265 13.08 -2.13 -15.38
C VAL A 265 13.32 -0.92 -16.28
N GLN A 266 12.24 -0.28 -16.71
CA GLN A 266 12.24 0.96 -17.49
C GLN A 266 10.99 1.77 -17.16
N GLY A 267 11.02 3.06 -17.45
CA GLY A 267 9.89 3.96 -17.17
C GLY A 267 10.35 5.27 -16.56
N PRO A 268 9.66 5.80 -15.54
CA PRO A 268 10.09 6.96 -14.75
C PRO A 268 11.45 6.78 -14.09
N TYR A 269 11.82 5.55 -13.81
CA TYR A 269 13.17 5.15 -13.46
C TYR A 269 13.55 3.88 -14.22
N ALA A 270 14.85 3.61 -14.32
CA ALA A 270 15.37 2.42 -14.96
C ALA A 270 16.35 1.71 -14.03
N GLY A 271 16.26 0.38 -14.00
CA GLY A 271 17.19 -0.50 -13.32
C GLY A 271 17.86 -1.46 -14.28
N MET A 272 19.16 -1.67 -14.13
CA MET A 272 19.92 -2.57 -15.02
C MET A 272 21.09 -3.24 -14.32
N GLU A 273 21.43 -4.42 -14.84
CA GLU A 273 22.62 -5.19 -14.49
C GLU A 273 23.68 -5.01 -15.56
N ALA A 274 24.95 -4.94 -15.15
CA ALA A 274 26.04 -5.02 -16.12
C ALA A 274 26.20 -6.45 -16.64
N MET A 275 26.52 -6.61 -17.90
CA MET A 275 26.97 -7.90 -18.43
C MET A 275 28.36 -8.24 -17.88
N PRO A 276 28.69 -9.53 -17.68
CA PRO A 276 29.97 -9.94 -17.13
C PRO A 276 31.17 -9.25 -17.78
N GLY A 277 32.01 -8.59 -16.99
CA GLY A 277 33.17 -7.85 -17.45
C GLY A 277 32.87 -6.50 -18.10
N ARG A 278 31.63 -6.00 -18.05
CA ARG A 278 31.21 -4.73 -18.65
C ARG A 278 30.83 -3.65 -17.63
N GLU A 279 31.06 -3.89 -16.34
CA GLU A 279 30.65 -3.00 -15.26
C GLU A 279 31.20 -1.58 -15.39
N GLU A 280 32.53 -1.45 -15.62
CA GLU A 280 33.18 -0.15 -15.76
C GLU A 280 32.76 0.56 -17.05
N GLN A 281 32.53 -0.18 -18.14
CA GLN A 281 32.03 0.40 -19.39
C GLN A 281 30.63 0.98 -19.22
N LEU A 282 29.74 0.24 -18.55
CA LEU A 282 28.38 0.68 -18.26
C LEU A 282 28.38 1.88 -17.29
N ALA A 283 29.21 1.81 -16.23
CA ALA A 283 29.37 2.88 -15.27
C ALA A 283 29.85 4.19 -15.93
N ALA A 284 30.85 4.12 -16.79
CA ALA A 284 31.37 5.29 -17.51
C ALA A 284 30.31 5.94 -18.43
N ALA A 285 29.38 5.14 -18.96
CA ALA A 285 28.28 5.64 -19.76
C ALA A 285 27.17 6.27 -18.93
N LEU A 286 26.83 5.70 -17.74
CA LEU A 286 25.71 6.10 -16.91
C LEU A 286 26.03 7.24 -15.93
N LEU A 287 27.20 7.21 -15.26
CA LEU A 287 27.51 8.05 -14.11
C LEU A 287 28.02 9.45 -14.48
N LYS A 288 28.22 9.75 -15.76
CA LYS A 288 28.45 11.10 -16.23
C LYS A 288 27.14 11.90 -16.19
N PRO A 289 27.20 13.24 -16.12
CA PRO A 289 26.00 14.07 -16.23
C PRO A 289 25.20 13.73 -17.49
N GLN A 290 23.90 13.58 -17.32
CA GLN A 290 22.93 13.27 -18.36
C GLN A 290 21.81 14.29 -18.34
N ASP A 291 21.22 14.57 -19.50
CA ASP A 291 20.04 15.41 -19.58
C ASP A 291 18.82 14.62 -19.10
N HIS A 292 17.99 15.24 -18.27
CA HIS A 292 16.69 14.75 -17.79
C HIS A 292 16.73 13.45 -16.98
N MET A 293 17.90 13.02 -16.51
CA MET A 293 18.02 11.88 -15.60
C MET A 293 19.29 11.96 -14.76
N GLN A 294 19.28 11.25 -13.64
CA GLN A 294 20.46 10.99 -12.82
C GLN A 294 20.60 9.51 -12.56
N CYS A 295 21.83 8.98 -12.61
CA CYS A 295 22.11 7.57 -12.40
C CYS A 295 23.11 7.37 -11.26
N TRP A 296 22.98 6.21 -10.59
CA TRP A 296 23.84 5.80 -9.47
C TRP A 296 24.15 4.31 -9.55
N ARG A 297 25.24 3.92 -8.95
CA ARG A 297 25.46 2.52 -8.57
C ARG A 297 24.55 2.18 -7.40
N LYS A 298 24.17 0.94 -7.28
CA LYS A 298 23.52 0.38 -6.09
C LYS A 298 24.34 0.74 -4.83
N GLY A 299 23.66 1.21 -3.78
CA GLY A 299 24.29 1.68 -2.56
C GLY A 299 24.79 3.14 -2.58
N GLU A 300 24.79 3.81 -3.73
CA GLU A 300 25.22 5.21 -3.87
C GLU A 300 24.05 6.17 -4.09
N LEU A 301 22.81 5.66 -4.08
CA LEU A 301 21.62 6.52 -4.20
C LEU A 301 21.55 7.53 -3.06
N PRO A 302 20.97 8.71 -3.29
CA PRO A 302 20.75 9.70 -2.23
C PRO A 302 20.05 9.09 -1.02
N ALA A 303 20.59 9.31 0.19
CA ALA A 303 20.09 8.72 1.42
C ALA A 303 18.60 8.97 1.68
N ARG A 304 18.06 10.14 1.19
CA ARG A 304 16.64 10.48 1.31
C ARG A 304 15.69 9.52 0.59
N LEU A 305 16.17 8.80 -0.43
CA LEU A 305 15.38 7.82 -1.16
C LEU A 305 15.23 6.51 -0.37
N ALA A 306 16.11 6.26 0.61
CA ALA A 306 16.13 5.05 1.45
C ALA A 306 15.99 3.76 0.60
N TYR A 307 16.77 3.68 -0.48
CA TYR A 307 16.70 2.64 -1.50
C TYR A 307 18.10 2.33 -2.05
N GLY A 308 18.33 1.06 -2.43
CA GLY A 308 19.58 0.63 -3.06
C GLY A 308 20.42 -0.31 -2.22
N ARG A 309 19.94 -0.84 -1.10
CA ARG A 309 20.67 -1.78 -0.24
C ARG A 309 20.17 -3.22 -0.35
N ASN A 310 18.89 -3.43 -0.66
CA ASN A 310 18.33 -4.78 -0.80
C ASN A 310 18.99 -5.54 -1.96
N ALA A 311 19.18 -6.84 -1.77
CA ALA A 311 19.84 -7.71 -2.78
C ALA A 311 19.14 -7.66 -4.15
N ARG A 312 17.82 -7.49 -4.15
CA ARG A 312 16.97 -7.46 -5.34
C ARG A 312 17.05 -6.15 -6.15
N VAL A 313 17.62 -5.09 -5.59
CA VAL A 313 17.80 -3.83 -6.31
C VAL A 313 18.90 -4.01 -7.37
N PRO A 314 18.67 -3.61 -8.63
CA PRO A 314 19.64 -3.72 -9.71
C PRO A 314 20.94 -2.94 -9.44
N ALA A 315 22.03 -3.37 -10.09
CA ALA A 315 23.37 -2.79 -9.91
C ALA A 315 23.46 -1.30 -10.24
N PHE A 316 22.66 -0.85 -11.19
CA PHE A 316 22.55 0.56 -11.59
C PHE A 316 21.09 1.00 -11.60
N ILE A 317 20.83 2.17 -11.04
CA ILE A 317 19.51 2.83 -11.03
C ILE A 317 19.66 4.22 -11.66
N CYS A 318 18.77 4.54 -12.59
CA CYS A 318 18.60 5.86 -13.15
C CYS A 318 17.21 6.38 -12.86
N LEU A 319 17.08 7.60 -12.40
CA LEU A 319 15.81 8.29 -12.11
C LEU A 319 15.63 9.44 -13.09
N ALA A 320 14.51 9.46 -13.80
CA ALA A 320 14.16 10.54 -14.69
C ALA A 320 13.62 11.77 -13.93
N GLU A 321 13.74 12.94 -14.53
CA GLU A 321 12.97 14.13 -14.13
C GLU A 321 11.46 13.83 -14.28
N THR A 322 10.63 14.41 -13.41
CA THR A 322 9.19 14.18 -13.43
C THR A 322 8.60 14.48 -14.82
N GLY A 323 7.87 13.50 -15.35
CA GLY A 323 7.27 13.57 -16.68
C GLY A 323 8.16 13.08 -17.82
N TRP A 324 9.42 12.73 -17.55
CA TRP A 324 10.31 12.07 -18.51
C TRP A 324 10.27 10.55 -18.33
N MET A 325 10.54 9.84 -19.43
CA MET A 325 10.54 8.37 -19.46
C MET A 325 11.88 7.83 -19.97
N LEU A 326 12.43 6.82 -19.30
CA LEU A 326 13.63 6.10 -19.71
C LEU A 326 13.20 4.82 -20.46
N THR A 327 13.59 4.68 -21.73
CA THR A 327 13.21 3.53 -22.56
C THR A 327 14.40 2.91 -23.28
N PHE A 328 14.32 1.60 -23.54
CA PHE A 328 15.35 0.84 -24.23
C PHE A 328 14.89 0.38 -25.65
N SER A 329 13.87 1.01 -26.19
CA SER A 329 13.38 0.67 -27.54
C SER A 329 12.68 1.86 -28.21
N ASP A 330 12.47 1.78 -29.53
CA ASP A 330 11.68 2.75 -30.30
C ASP A 330 10.18 2.69 -30.04
N LYS A 331 9.72 1.73 -29.23
CA LYS A 331 8.30 1.59 -28.91
C LYS A 331 7.82 2.87 -28.25
N ALA A 332 6.90 3.57 -28.92
CA ALA A 332 6.33 4.79 -28.37
C ALA A 332 5.76 4.50 -26.98
N LEU A 333 6.26 5.20 -25.96
CA LEU A 333 5.64 5.23 -24.65
C LEU A 333 4.37 6.07 -24.79
N GLY A 334 3.26 5.56 -24.27
CA GLY A 334 1.93 6.14 -24.49
C GLY A 334 1.82 7.60 -24.10
N LYS A 335 0.78 8.22 -24.60
CA LYS A 335 0.26 9.49 -24.10
C LYS A 335 -0.57 9.17 -22.86
N GLY A 336 -0.35 9.86 -21.76
CA GLY A 336 -1.13 9.60 -20.53
C GLY A 336 -0.36 10.02 -19.30
N GLY A 337 -0.27 9.16 -18.31
CA GLY A 337 0.48 9.37 -17.08
C GLY A 337 1.40 8.23 -16.72
N ALA A 338 2.33 8.53 -15.83
CA ALA A 338 3.21 7.55 -15.20
C ALA A 338 3.53 7.96 -13.76
N HIS A 339 3.95 6.99 -12.97
CA HIS A 339 4.42 7.13 -11.58
C HIS A 339 5.69 6.30 -11.40
N GLY A 340 6.42 6.50 -10.29
CA GLY A 340 7.74 5.89 -10.08
C GLY A 340 8.87 6.92 -10.07
N TYR A 341 8.51 8.20 -10.12
CA TYR A 341 9.45 9.31 -10.00
C TYR A 341 9.94 9.49 -8.57
N ASP A 342 10.73 10.54 -8.37
CA ASP A 342 11.14 10.99 -7.04
C ASP A 342 9.92 11.08 -6.11
N ASN A 343 9.98 10.40 -4.98
CA ASN A 343 8.89 10.37 -4.02
C ASN A 343 8.63 11.71 -3.31
N ALA A 344 9.53 12.68 -3.47
CA ALA A 344 9.33 14.06 -3.03
C ALA A 344 8.61 14.94 -4.07
N ALA A 345 8.43 14.46 -5.32
CA ALA A 345 7.68 15.17 -6.34
C ALA A 345 6.21 15.30 -5.93
N PRO A 346 5.61 16.51 -6.03
CA PRO A 346 4.20 16.72 -5.66
C PRO A 346 3.22 15.78 -6.41
N GLU A 347 3.55 15.45 -7.66
CA GLU A 347 2.76 14.54 -8.50
C GLU A 347 2.71 13.12 -7.97
N MET A 348 3.68 12.72 -7.14
CA MET A 348 3.73 11.40 -6.51
C MET A 348 2.98 11.36 -5.18
N GLY A 349 2.54 12.50 -4.65
CA GLY A 349 1.76 12.56 -3.43
C GLY A 349 0.48 11.74 -3.50
N ALA A 350 0.20 10.99 -2.45
CA ALA A 350 -0.93 10.09 -2.28
C ALA A 350 -1.96 10.66 -1.29
N ILE A 351 -3.23 10.25 -1.39
CA ILE A 351 -4.24 10.63 -0.39
C ILE A 351 -4.04 9.85 0.91
N PHE A 352 -4.49 10.47 2.01
CA PHE A 352 -4.79 9.83 3.27
C PHE A 352 -6.05 10.43 3.87
N ILE A 353 -7.05 9.57 4.17
CA ILE A 353 -8.27 9.92 4.90
C ILE A 353 -8.49 8.83 5.95
N ALA A 354 -8.86 9.22 7.18
CA ALA A 354 -9.17 8.28 8.24
C ALA A 354 -10.40 8.74 9.02
N ALA A 355 -11.38 7.87 9.22
CA ALA A 355 -12.62 8.18 9.91
C ALA A 355 -13.13 6.97 10.69
N GLY A 356 -13.99 7.20 11.67
CA GLY A 356 -14.57 6.18 12.54
C GLY A 356 -14.35 6.47 14.02
N PRO A 357 -14.71 5.53 14.89
CA PRO A 357 -14.69 5.75 16.34
C PRO A 357 -13.33 6.20 16.93
N ALA A 358 -12.23 5.79 16.27
CA ALA A 358 -10.88 6.14 16.76
C ALA A 358 -10.38 7.52 16.30
N PHE A 359 -11.16 8.26 15.50
CA PHE A 359 -10.68 9.50 14.89
C PHE A 359 -11.48 10.73 15.30
N LYS A 360 -10.80 11.87 15.42
CA LYS A 360 -11.41 13.18 15.63
C LYS A 360 -11.92 13.75 14.31
N PRO A 361 -13.09 14.40 14.28
CA PRO A 361 -13.60 15.04 13.06
C PRO A 361 -12.82 16.31 12.71
N GLY A 362 -12.73 16.59 11.41
CA GLY A 362 -12.24 17.86 10.87
C GLY A 362 -10.73 18.10 11.01
N VAL A 363 -9.93 17.07 11.28
CA VAL A 363 -8.48 17.23 11.43
C VAL A 363 -7.79 17.22 10.07
N VAL A 364 -6.89 18.18 9.85
CA VAL A 364 -6.00 18.22 8.69
C VAL A 364 -4.57 18.06 9.18
N LEU A 365 -3.95 16.95 8.81
CA LEU A 365 -2.56 16.61 9.13
C LEU A 365 -1.59 17.22 8.12
N PRO A 366 -0.38 17.61 8.53
CA PRO A 366 0.72 17.86 7.61
C PRO A 366 1.01 16.64 6.73
N ALA A 367 1.86 16.81 5.72
CA ALA A 367 2.35 15.68 4.93
C ALA A 367 3.22 14.77 5.82
N PHE A 368 3.08 13.44 5.63
CA PHE A 368 3.80 12.40 6.34
C PHE A 368 4.18 11.24 5.41
N ASP A 369 5.02 10.32 5.86
CA ASP A 369 5.50 9.18 5.05
C ASP A 369 4.54 7.98 5.17
N ASN A 370 4.37 7.23 4.08
CA ASN A 370 3.43 6.09 4.04
C ASN A 370 3.79 4.93 4.99
N VAL A 371 5.05 4.84 5.42
CA VAL A 371 5.49 3.89 6.46
C VAL A 371 4.73 4.07 7.79
N ASP A 372 4.23 5.28 8.06
CA ASP A 372 3.53 5.64 9.31
C ASP A 372 2.11 5.06 9.39
N VAL A 373 1.57 4.56 8.27
CA VAL A 373 0.25 3.92 8.24
C VAL A 373 0.24 2.59 8.99
N TYR A 374 1.29 1.80 8.90
CA TYR A 374 1.37 0.50 9.61
C TYR A 374 1.22 0.62 11.14
N PRO A 375 1.99 1.45 11.86
CA PRO A 375 1.79 1.59 13.29
C PRO A 375 0.42 2.15 13.67
N LEU A 376 -0.24 2.94 12.80
CA LEU A 376 -1.63 3.32 12.97
C LEU A 376 -2.57 2.10 12.90
N LEU A 377 -2.43 1.25 11.88
CA LEU A 377 -3.23 0.04 11.73
C LEU A 377 -3.09 -0.88 12.95
N MET A 378 -1.85 -1.10 13.41
CA MET A 378 -1.57 -1.91 14.58
C MET A 378 -2.25 -1.34 15.84
N ARG A 379 -2.21 -0.02 16.02
CA ARG A 379 -2.91 0.65 17.13
C ARG A 379 -4.43 0.48 17.04
N LEU A 380 -5.03 0.60 15.85
CA LEU A 380 -6.47 0.41 15.65
C LEU A 380 -6.90 -1.03 15.99
N LEU A 381 -6.05 -2.01 15.68
CA LEU A 381 -6.24 -3.42 16.02
C LEU A 381 -5.88 -3.75 17.47
N LYS A 382 -5.36 -2.80 18.23
CA LYS A 382 -4.86 -2.99 19.61
C LYS A 382 -3.71 -4.01 19.70
N LEU A 383 -2.90 -4.09 18.66
CA LEU A 383 -1.71 -4.92 18.57
C LEU A 383 -0.44 -4.08 18.73
N ALA A 384 0.62 -4.67 19.28
CA ALA A 384 1.94 -4.05 19.26
C ALA A 384 2.51 -4.08 17.85
N PRO A 385 3.03 -2.96 17.31
CA PRO A 385 3.69 -2.99 16.03
C PRO A 385 5.02 -3.76 16.11
N LEU A 386 5.34 -4.49 15.06
CA LEU A 386 6.69 -5.02 14.87
C LEU A 386 7.66 -3.86 14.57
N PRO A 387 8.98 -4.07 14.73
CA PRO A 387 9.98 -3.09 14.32
C PRO A 387 9.77 -2.68 12.85
N SER A 388 9.67 -1.38 12.61
CA SER A 388 9.38 -0.81 11.29
C SER A 388 10.09 0.52 11.09
N ASP A 389 10.04 1.07 9.89
CA ASP A 389 10.57 2.41 9.56
C ASP A 389 9.55 3.53 9.89
N GLY A 390 8.32 3.15 10.24
CA GLY A 390 7.22 4.08 10.51
C GLY A 390 7.17 4.57 11.95
N ASP A 391 6.65 5.78 12.11
CA ASP A 391 6.35 6.41 13.40
C ASP A 391 4.87 6.87 13.41
N ILE A 392 4.14 6.52 14.46
CA ILE A 392 2.75 6.96 14.62
C ILE A 392 2.61 8.45 14.96
N THR A 393 3.69 9.11 15.40
CA THR A 393 3.67 10.49 15.92
C THR A 393 2.98 11.49 14.98
N PRO A 394 3.20 11.50 13.66
CA PRO A 394 2.50 12.40 12.75
C PRO A 394 0.98 12.22 12.71
N LEU A 395 0.49 11.05 13.09
CA LEU A 395 -0.94 10.68 13.04
C LEU A 395 -1.66 10.83 14.39
N LEU A 396 -0.93 10.97 15.48
CA LEU A 396 -1.53 11.13 16.84
C LEU A 396 -2.53 12.29 16.95
N PRO A 397 -2.35 13.44 16.30
CA PRO A 397 -3.32 14.54 16.39
C PRO A 397 -4.71 14.17 15.88
N ALA A 398 -4.81 13.21 14.96
CA ALA A 398 -6.06 12.73 14.38
C ALA A 398 -6.83 11.74 15.28
N LEU A 399 -6.17 11.14 16.28
CA LEU A 399 -6.77 10.10 17.09
C LEU A 399 -7.64 10.71 18.21
N ALA A 400 -8.80 10.09 18.44
CA ALA A 400 -9.63 10.34 19.59
C ALA A 400 -8.91 9.91 20.90
N PRO A 401 -9.27 10.50 22.05
CA PRO A 401 -8.67 10.17 23.36
C PRO A 401 -8.79 8.70 23.74
#